data_0685e0ec51dd94a0e77cfdd357e84d89
#
_entry.id   0685e0ec51dd94a0e77cfdd357e84d89
#
_cell.length_a   1.000
_cell.length_b   1.000
_cell.length_c   1.000
_cell.angle_alpha   90.00
_cell.angle_beta   90.00
_cell.angle_gamma   90.00
#
_symmetry.space_group_name_H-M   'P 1'
#
loop_
_entity.id
_entity.type
_entity.pdbx_description
1 polymer ?
#
loop_
_entity_poly.entity_id
_entity_poly.type
_entity_poly.pdbx_seq_one_letter_code
_entity_poly.pdbx_strand_id
1 'polypeptide(L)'
;MSRAVSAQKTNIERAAAADLPGLLSLLDSVNLPREGVAEHLSNFLVARDAAGRTVGCIGIERHGPVALLRSAAVAPDLQGTGLGQRLTAALLEHARAEGVAEVVLLTTTARKFFAEKFGFREAARADYDAQLVASPEWNLPRCSSAVFMRLNLRAANNERDGRGGRG
;
A
#
# COMPACT_ATOMS: atom_id res chain seq x y z
N MET A 1 22.48 5.76 17.83
CA MET A 1 21.49 5.64 18.90
C MET A 1 20.17 6.34 18.61
N SER A 2 20.19 7.48 17.94
CA SER A 2 18.96 8.23 17.61
C SER A 2 18.06 7.57 16.57
N ARG A 3 18.60 6.71 15.69
CA ARG A 3 17.83 6.09 14.58
C ARG A 3 16.79 5.08 15.05
N ALA A 4 17.10 4.22 16.01
CA ALA A 4 16.16 3.22 16.53
C ALA A 4 15.01 3.87 17.31
N VAL A 5 15.29 4.96 18.03
CA VAL A 5 14.30 5.73 18.77
C VAL A 5 13.35 6.46 17.82
N SER A 6 13.88 6.99 16.69
CA SER A 6 13.06 7.68 15.68
C SER A 6 12.10 6.72 14.97
N ALA A 7 12.53 5.50 14.64
CA ALA A 7 11.68 4.50 14.00
C ALA A 7 10.51 4.08 14.90
N GLN A 8 10.73 3.97 16.21
CA GLN A 8 9.71 3.59 17.18
C GLN A 8 8.68 4.69 17.43
N LYS A 9 8.98 5.95 17.07
CA LYS A 9 8.10 7.10 17.28
C LYS A 9 7.36 7.53 16.03
N THR A 10 7.38 6.73 14.96
CA THR A 10 6.60 7.04 13.77
C THR A 10 5.12 6.72 14.01
N ASN A 11 4.27 7.67 13.66
CA ASN A 11 2.81 7.52 13.75
C ASN A 11 2.22 7.33 12.37
N ILE A 12 1.35 6.34 12.22
CA ILE A 12 0.64 6.07 10.97
C ILE A 12 -0.78 6.61 11.12
N GLU A 13 -1.17 7.51 10.22
CA GLU A 13 -2.46 8.17 10.24
C GLU A 13 -3.01 8.29 8.81
N ARG A 14 -4.32 8.55 8.70
CA ARG A 14 -4.92 8.85 7.40
C ARG A 14 -4.35 10.17 6.90
N ALA A 15 -4.06 10.22 5.59
CA ALA A 15 -3.52 11.43 4.97
C ALA A 15 -4.57 12.52 4.95
N ALA A 16 -4.15 13.74 5.27
CA ALA A 16 -4.96 14.94 5.15
C ALA A 16 -4.45 15.78 3.98
N ALA A 17 -5.21 16.78 3.56
CA ALA A 17 -4.82 17.65 2.45
C ALA A 17 -3.44 18.30 2.67
N ALA A 18 -3.12 18.65 3.92
CA ALA A 18 -1.84 19.24 4.28
C ALA A 18 -0.65 18.30 4.10
N ASP A 19 -0.90 16.99 4.03
CA ASP A 19 0.14 15.98 3.85
C ASP A 19 0.58 15.82 2.39
N LEU A 20 -0.21 16.33 1.44
CA LEU A 20 0.04 16.09 0.03
C LEU A 20 1.43 16.54 -0.44
N PRO A 21 1.91 17.75 -0.13
CA PRO A 21 3.25 18.16 -0.58
C PRO A 21 4.37 17.26 -0.06
N GLY A 22 4.34 16.88 1.22
CA GLY A 22 5.33 15.99 1.82
C GLY A 22 5.26 14.57 1.23
N LEU A 23 4.06 14.08 0.98
CA LEU A 23 3.82 12.79 0.38
C LEU A 23 4.37 12.74 -1.05
N LEU A 24 4.09 13.74 -1.86
CA LEU A 24 4.60 13.82 -3.23
C LEU A 24 6.12 13.92 -3.26
N SER A 25 6.70 14.71 -2.35
CA SER A 25 8.15 14.82 -2.22
C SER A 25 8.79 13.47 -1.88
N LEU A 26 8.17 12.71 -0.99
CA LEU A 26 8.64 11.36 -0.64
C LEU A 26 8.60 10.43 -1.86
N LEU A 27 7.49 10.44 -2.61
CA LEU A 27 7.37 9.61 -3.82
C LEU A 27 8.44 9.96 -4.84
N ASP A 28 8.70 11.24 -5.06
CA ASP A 28 9.75 11.70 -5.98
C ASP A 28 11.13 11.17 -5.54
N SER A 29 11.39 11.17 -4.24
CA SER A 29 12.69 10.73 -3.70
C SER A 29 12.98 9.24 -3.93
N VAL A 30 11.93 8.43 -4.14
CA VAL A 30 12.06 6.99 -4.39
C VAL A 30 11.59 6.60 -5.79
N ASN A 31 11.41 7.57 -6.67
CA ASN A 31 11.05 7.40 -8.08
C ASN A 31 9.71 6.65 -8.29
N LEU A 32 8.72 6.98 -7.50
CA LEU A 32 7.37 6.46 -7.67
C LEU A 32 6.43 7.49 -8.31
N PRO A 33 5.41 7.01 -9.07
CA PRO A 33 4.49 7.91 -9.77
C PRO A 33 3.65 8.77 -8.84
N ARG A 34 3.40 10.02 -9.26
CA ARG A 34 2.56 11.00 -8.56
C ARG A 34 1.12 11.00 -9.08
N GLU A 35 0.91 10.48 -10.28
CA GLU A 35 -0.37 10.53 -10.98
C GLU A 35 -1.46 9.84 -10.17
N GLY A 36 -2.58 10.53 -9.97
CA GLY A 36 -3.73 10.03 -9.25
C GLY A 36 -3.67 10.10 -7.73
N VAL A 37 -2.55 10.52 -7.15
CA VAL A 37 -2.40 10.59 -5.68
C VAL A 37 -3.38 11.57 -5.06
N ALA A 38 -3.47 12.79 -5.62
CA ALA A 38 -4.36 13.81 -5.07
C ALA A 38 -5.83 13.37 -5.09
N GLU A 39 -6.26 12.72 -6.17
CA GLU A 39 -7.63 12.26 -6.36
C GLU A 39 -8.00 11.13 -5.39
N HIS A 40 -7.03 10.33 -4.95
CA HIS A 40 -7.25 9.19 -4.06
C HIS A 40 -6.72 9.41 -2.65
N LEU A 41 -6.38 10.65 -2.31
CA LEU A 41 -5.70 10.99 -1.04
C LEU A 41 -6.46 10.50 0.20
N SER A 42 -7.79 10.48 0.16
CA SER A 42 -8.61 10.02 1.29
C SER A 42 -8.38 8.53 1.63
N ASN A 43 -7.81 7.77 0.72
CA ASN A 43 -7.46 6.36 0.92
C ASN A 43 -5.96 6.14 1.05
N PHE A 44 -5.23 7.18 1.44
CA PHE A 44 -3.80 7.10 1.73
C PHE A 44 -3.55 7.17 3.23
N LEU A 45 -2.50 6.48 3.65
CA LEU A 45 -1.93 6.56 5.00
C LEU A 45 -0.55 7.21 4.90
N VAL A 46 -0.21 8.00 5.91
CA VAL A 46 1.11 8.60 6.05
C VAL A 46 1.72 8.21 7.37
N ALA A 47 3.02 8.02 7.38
CA ALA A 47 3.81 7.88 8.61
C ALA A 47 4.60 9.16 8.82
N ARG A 48 4.50 9.73 10.02
CA ARG A 48 5.24 10.93 10.40
C ARG A 48 6.20 10.61 11.54
N ASP A 49 7.38 11.21 11.50
CA ASP A 49 8.32 11.11 12.61
C ASP A 49 7.95 12.09 13.73
N ALA A 50 8.75 12.10 14.80
CA ALA A 50 8.50 12.98 15.95
C ALA A 50 8.54 14.48 15.60
N ALA A 51 9.24 14.85 14.52
CA ALA A 51 9.29 16.22 14.03
C ALA A 51 8.14 16.57 13.07
N GLY A 52 7.24 15.63 12.80
CA GLY A 52 6.12 15.83 11.89
C GLY A 52 6.46 15.62 10.41
N ARG A 53 7.67 15.15 10.09
CA ARG A 53 8.09 14.92 8.71
C ARG A 53 7.42 13.65 8.17
N THR A 54 6.93 13.71 6.94
CA THR A 54 6.41 12.52 6.25
C THR A 54 7.55 11.59 5.88
N VAL A 55 7.62 10.42 6.50
CA VAL A 55 8.70 9.45 6.33
C VAL A 55 8.23 8.15 5.69
N GLY A 56 6.94 8.00 5.49
CA GLY A 56 6.37 6.85 4.80
C GLY A 56 4.98 7.15 4.30
N CYS A 57 4.55 6.41 3.31
CA CYS A 57 3.18 6.50 2.80
C CYS A 57 2.79 5.20 2.10
N ILE A 58 1.50 5.01 1.93
CA ILE A 58 0.91 3.94 1.15
C ILE A 58 -0.53 4.31 0.85
N GLY A 59 -1.07 3.86 -0.28
CA GLY A 59 -2.44 4.18 -0.62
C GLY A 59 -3.12 3.10 -1.43
N ILE A 60 -4.43 3.24 -1.55
CA ILE A 60 -5.23 2.45 -2.48
C ILE A 60 -6.06 3.37 -3.37
N GLU A 61 -6.24 2.92 -4.62
CA GLU A 61 -7.26 3.45 -5.51
C GLU A 61 -8.42 2.45 -5.50
N ARG A 62 -9.61 2.91 -5.14
CA ARG A 62 -10.78 2.05 -5.11
C ARG A 62 -11.47 2.04 -6.48
N HIS A 63 -11.70 0.85 -7.00
CA HIS A 63 -12.41 0.62 -8.27
C HIS A 63 -13.48 -0.45 -8.01
N GLY A 64 -14.57 -0.06 -7.32
CA GLY A 64 -15.59 -1.00 -6.86
C GLY A 64 -15.05 -1.93 -5.78
N PRO A 65 -15.23 -3.25 -5.94
CA PRO A 65 -14.75 -4.23 -4.94
C PRO A 65 -13.23 -4.47 -5.00
N VAL A 66 -12.56 -3.99 -6.05
CA VAL A 66 -11.11 -4.15 -6.23
C VAL A 66 -10.43 -2.83 -5.88
N ALA A 67 -9.33 -2.89 -5.14
CA ALA A 67 -8.50 -1.74 -4.85
C ALA A 67 -7.07 -1.99 -5.33
N LEU A 68 -6.49 -0.97 -5.96
CA LEU A 68 -5.09 -1.01 -6.40
C LEU A 68 -4.22 -0.39 -5.31
N LEU A 69 -3.39 -1.22 -4.66
CA LEU A 69 -2.37 -0.75 -3.71
C LEU A 69 -1.26 -0.06 -4.50
N ARG A 70 -0.90 1.14 -4.06
CA ARG A 70 0.08 1.97 -4.75
C ARG A 70 0.88 2.82 -3.78
N SER A 71 1.95 3.40 -4.29
CA SER A 71 2.70 4.47 -3.61
C SER A 71 3.25 4.03 -2.25
N ALA A 72 3.62 2.76 -2.12
CA ALA A 72 4.26 2.25 -0.91
C ALA A 72 5.71 2.75 -0.88
N ALA A 73 5.98 3.70 0.00
CA ALA A 73 7.27 4.37 0.08
C ALA A 73 7.69 4.57 1.53
N VAL A 74 8.99 4.38 1.78
CA VAL A 74 9.62 4.66 3.07
C VAL A 74 10.85 5.51 2.80
N ALA A 75 11.06 6.55 3.59
CA ALA A 75 12.23 7.40 3.48
C ALA A 75 13.51 6.54 3.55
N PRO A 76 14.54 6.84 2.71
CA PRO A 76 15.73 5.97 2.62
C PRO A 76 16.39 5.69 3.96
N ASP A 77 16.42 6.65 4.88
CA ASP A 77 17.01 6.50 6.21
C ASP A 77 16.21 5.58 7.15
N LEU A 78 14.97 5.26 6.81
CA LEU A 78 14.10 4.38 7.61
C LEU A 78 13.79 3.05 6.93
N GLN A 79 14.35 2.79 5.76
CA GLN A 79 14.20 1.49 5.11
C GLN A 79 14.89 0.40 5.94
N GLY A 80 14.28 -0.77 6.01
CA GLY A 80 14.80 -1.87 6.82
C GLY A 80 14.40 -1.81 8.30
N THR A 81 13.58 -0.85 8.71
CA THR A 81 13.12 -0.70 10.12
C THR A 81 11.79 -1.38 10.41
N GLY A 82 11.13 -1.96 9.40
CA GLY A 82 9.79 -2.54 9.53
C GLY A 82 8.65 -1.57 9.29
N LEU A 83 8.95 -0.31 8.95
CA LEU A 83 7.91 0.70 8.69
C LEU A 83 7.04 0.34 7.49
N GLY A 84 7.64 -0.18 6.41
CA GLY A 84 6.90 -0.62 5.23
C GLY A 84 5.91 -1.73 5.55
N GLN A 85 6.29 -2.67 6.42
CA GLN A 85 5.40 -3.74 6.87
C GLN A 85 4.24 -3.19 7.71
N ARG A 86 4.52 -2.25 8.61
CA ARG A 86 3.49 -1.60 9.43
C ARG A 86 2.49 -0.81 8.57
N LEU A 87 2.99 -0.06 7.58
CA LEU A 87 2.15 0.68 6.64
C LEU A 87 1.25 -0.25 5.84
N THR A 88 1.81 -1.33 5.30
CA THR A 88 1.04 -2.30 4.51
C THR A 88 -0.04 -2.97 5.37
N ALA A 89 0.30 -3.40 6.58
CA ALA A 89 -0.66 -4.01 7.48
C ALA A 89 -1.82 -3.04 7.81
N ALA A 90 -1.49 -1.79 8.10
CA ALA A 90 -2.49 -0.76 8.39
C ALA A 90 -3.39 -0.48 7.18
N LEU A 91 -2.82 -0.44 5.98
CA LEU A 91 -3.61 -0.21 4.76
C LEU A 91 -4.56 -1.38 4.49
N LEU A 92 -4.12 -2.62 4.67
CA LEU A 92 -4.99 -3.79 4.47
C LEU A 92 -6.15 -3.79 5.46
N GLU A 93 -5.92 -3.38 6.71
CA GLU A 93 -6.99 -3.21 7.69
C GLU A 93 -7.96 -2.10 7.27
N HIS A 94 -7.45 -0.98 6.78
CA HIS A 94 -8.28 0.09 6.25
C HIS A 94 -9.13 -0.39 5.07
N ALA A 95 -8.53 -1.10 4.13
CA ALA A 95 -9.23 -1.63 2.96
C ALA A 95 -10.34 -2.61 3.39
N ARG A 96 -10.05 -3.48 4.35
CA ARG A 96 -11.01 -4.43 4.88
C ARG A 96 -12.19 -3.72 5.53
N ALA A 97 -11.92 -2.69 6.33
CA ALA A 97 -12.96 -1.89 6.99
C ALA A 97 -13.84 -1.13 5.99
N GLU A 98 -13.27 -0.75 4.83
CA GLU A 98 -13.98 -0.06 3.76
C GLU A 98 -14.74 -1.01 2.83
N GLY A 99 -14.72 -2.31 3.10
CA GLY A 99 -15.46 -3.30 2.32
C GLY A 99 -14.79 -3.73 1.02
N VAL A 100 -13.48 -3.48 0.87
CA VAL A 100 -12.73 -3.95 -0.28
C VAL A 100 -12.66 -5.47 -0.28
N ALA A 101 -12.98 -6.10 -1.40
CA ALA A 101 -12.95 -7.56 -1.53
C ALA A 101 -11.57 -8.08 -1.92
N GLU A 102 -10.86 -7.33 -2.76
CA GLU A 102 -9.60 -7.76 -3.36
C GLU A 102 -8.65 -6.58 -3.48
N VAL A 103 -7.39 -6.80 -3.09
CA VAL A 103 -6.31 -5.81 -3.28
C VAL A 103 -5.36 -6.35 -4.32
N VAL A 104 -5.02 -5.52 -5.29
CA VAL A 104 -4.07 -5.85 -6.35
C VAL A 104 -2.92 -4.84 -6.35
N LEU A 105 -1.78 -5.23 -6.90
CA LEU A 105 -0.62 -4.36 -7.00
C LEU A 105 0.29 -4.77 -8.16
N LEU A 106 1.14 -3.83 -8.57
CA LEU A 106 2.24 -4.06 -9.50
C LEU A 106 3.55 -3.74 -8.79
N THR A 107 4.51 -4.63 -8.86
CA THR A 107 5.82 -4.41 -8.23
C THR A 107 6.95 -4.96 -9.09
N THR A 108 8.08 -4.26 -9.08
CA THR A 108 9.31 -4.73 -9.74
C THR A 108 10.29 -5.35 -8.75
N THR A 109 10.22 -4.97 -7.46
CA THR A 109 11.26 -5.31 -6.48
C THR A 109 10.74 -5.96 -5.21
N ALA A 110 9.43 -5.88 -4.93
CA ALA A 110 8.88 -6.28 -3.63
C ALA A 110 8.00 -7.54 -3.69
N ARG A 111 8.10 -8.33 -4.76
CA ARG A 111 7.32 -9.56 -4.92
C ARG A 111 7.41 -10.48 -3.69
N LYS A 112 8.64 -10.75 -3.26
CA LYS A 112 8.90 -11.64 -2.13
C LYS A 112 8.31 -11.09 -0.83
N PHE A 113 8.45 -9.79 -0.60
CA PHE A 113 7.89 -9.11 0.56
C PHE A 113 6.37 -9.29 0.63
N PHE A 114 5.65 -8.99 -0.45
CA PHE A 114 4.20 -9.10 -0.46
C PHE A 114 3.73 -10.55 -0.37
N ALA A 115 4.43 -11.48 -1.03
CA ALA A 115 4.08 -12.88 -0.96
C ALA A 115 4.29 -13.47 0.44
N GLU A 116 5.46 -13.27 1.02
CA GLU A 116 5.84 -13.89 2.29
C GLU A 116 5.19 -13.24 3.50
N LYS A 117 5.07 -11.90 3.51
CA LYS A 117 4.55 -11.17 4.67
C LYS A 117 3.03 -11.06 4.68
N PHE A 118 2.38 -11.04 3.52
CA PHE A 118 0.95 -10.75 3.43
C PHE A 118 0.14 -11.77 2.63
N GLY A 119 0.79 -12.74 2.00
CA GLY A 119 0.10 -13.80 1.27
C GLY A 119 -0.41 -13.40 -0.12
N PHE A 120 0.11 -12.33 -0.70
CA PHE A 120 -0.20 -11.99 -2.08
C PHE A 120 0.29 -13.09 -3.01
N ARG A 121 -0.45 -13.30 -4.10
CA ARG A 121 -0.11 -14.27 -5.14
C ARG A 121 -0.04 -13.58 -6.49
N GLU A 122 0.83 -14.08 -7.37
CA GLU A 122 0.88 -13.61 -8.74
C GLU A 122 -0.43 -13.89 -9.45
N ALA A 123 -0.87 -12.97 -10.29
CA ALA A 123 -2.10 -13.07 -11.06
C ALA A 123 -1.90 -12.50 -12.46
N ALA A 124 -2.85 -12.77 -13.35
CA ALA A 124 -2.81 -12.25 -14.72
C ALA A 124 -3.41 -10.85 -14.76
N ARG A 125 -2.63 -9.89 -15.23
CA ARG A 125 -3.05 -8.48 -15.36
C ARG A 125 -4.33 -8.35 -16.20
N ALA A 126 -4.46 -9.13 -17.27
CA ALA A 126 -5.60 -9.09 -18.17
C ALA A 126 -6.93 -9.34 -17.45
N ASP A 127 -6.95 -10.11 -16.38
CA ASP A 127 -8.15 -10.41 -15.60
C ASP A 127 -8.73 -9.17 -14.90
N TYR A 128 -7.94 -8.10 -14.77
CA TYR A 128 -8.32 -6.88 -14.04
C TYR A 128 -8.38 -5.63 -14.89
N ASP A 129 -8.03 -5.71 -16.17
CA ASP A 129 -7.97 -4.54 -17.06
C ASP A 129 -9.30 -3.78 -17.11
N ALA A 130 -10.43 -4.49 -17.15
CA ALA A 130 -11.74 -3.86 -17.20
C ALA A 130 -12.08 -3.07 -15.93
N GLN A 131 -11.69 -3.59 -14.75
CA GLN A 131 -11.95 -2.93 -13.48
C GLN A 131 -11.03 -1.74 -13.21
N LEU A 132 -9.81 -1.77 -13.77
CA LEU A 132 -8.77 -0.79 -13.48
C LEU A 132 -8.53 0.20 -14.62
N VAL A 133 -9.35 0.18 -15.65
CA VAL A 133 -9.17 1.03 -16.83
C VAL A 133 -9.16 2.53 -16.49
N ALA A 134 -9.85 2.95 -15.44
CA ALA A 134 -9.89 4.35 -15.02
C ALA A 134 -8.69 4.76 -14.16
N SER A 135 -7.83 3.82 -13.77
CA SER A 135 -6.68 4.13 -12.91
C SER A 135 -5.55 4.77 -13.71
N PRO A 136 -5.10 5.99 -13.34
CA PRO A 136 -3.91 6.56 -13.96
C PRO A 136 -2.67 5.68 -13.78
N GLU A 137 -2.46 5.13 -12.58
CA GLU A 137 -1.30 4.30 -12.31
C GLU A 137 -1.33 3.00 -13.09
N TRP A 138 -2.49 2.37 -13.22
CA TRP A 138 -2.65 1.13 -13.98
C TRP A 138 -2.24 1.29 -15.43
N ASN A 139 -2.52 2.47 -16.00
CA ASN A 139 -2.28 2.78 -17.41
C ASN A 139 -0.88 3.36 -17.69
N LEU A 140 -0.06 3.59 -16.66
CA LEU A 140 1.30 4.09 -16.86
C LEU A 140 2.17 3.03 -17.52
N PRO A 141 3.12 3.45 -18.40
CA PRO A 141 4.12 2.53 -18.95
C PRO A 141 4.92 1.87 -17.82
N ARG A 142 5.12 0.57 -17.92
CA ARG A 142 5.84 -0.19 -16.89
C ARG A 142 6.95 -1.01 -17.48
N CYS A 143 7.95 -1.26 -16.64
CA CYS A 143 9.02 -2.18 -16.96
C CYS A 143 8.43 -3.58 -17.18
N SER A 144 8.97 -4.32 -18.16
CA SER A 144 8.53 -5.68 -18.46
C SER A 144 8.74 -6.66 -17.31
N SER A 145 9.57 -6.30 -16.33
CA SER A 145 9.82 -7.11 -15.13
C SER A 145 8.78 -6.87 -14.00
N ALA A 146 7.83 -5.98 -14.20
CA ALA A 146 6.78 -5.74 -13.21
C ALA A 146 5.90 -6.98 -13.06
N VAL A 147 5.68 -7.38 -11.80
CA VAL A 147 4.87 -8.53 -11.43
C VAL A 147 3.53 -8.03 -10.89
N PHE A 148 2.45 -8.60 -11.42
CA PHE A 148 1.10 -8.32 -10.93
C PHE A 148 0.74 -9.33 -9.83
N MET A 149 0.22 -8.83 -8.71
CA MET A 149 -0.12 -9.66 -7.54
C MET A 149 -1.51 -9.29 -7.01
N ARG A 150 -2.15 -10.26 -6.35
CA ARG A 150 -3.47 -10.07 -5.73
C ARG A 150 -3.54 -10.68 -4.34
N LEU A 151 -4.42 -10.12 -3.52
CA LEU A 151 -4.79 -10.67 -2.21
C LEU A 151 -6.31 -10.60 -2.07
N ASN A 152 -6.93 -11.75 -1.82
CA ASN A 152 -8.38 -11.82 -1.58
C ASN A 152 -8.65 -11.63 -0.09
N LEU A 153 -9.23 -10.48 0.27
CA LEU A 153 -9.51 -10.13 1.66
C LEU A 153 -10.68 -10.95 2.25
N ARG A 154 -11.63 -11.34 1.42
CA ARG A 154 -12.79 -12.13 1.87
C ARG A 154 -12.41 -13.57 2.21
N ALA A 155 -11.54 -14.18 1.40
CA ALA A 155 -11.06 -15.54 1.65
C ALA A 155 -10.28 -15.62 2.95
N ALA A 156 -9.44 -14.60 3.24
CA ALA A 156 -8.68 -14.51 4.48
C ALA A 156 -9.58 -14.41 5.71
N ASN A 157 -10.71 -13.69 5.61
CA ASN A 157 -11.70 -13.60 6.68
C ASN A 157 -12.41 -14.95 6.92
N ASN A 158 -12.77 -15.64 5.86
CA ASN A 158 -13.45 -16.94 5.97
C ASN A 158 -12.56 -17.99 6.64
N GLU A 159 -11.27 -17.97 6.37
CA GLU A 159 -10.32 -18.87 7.02
C GLU A 159 -10.19 -18.58 8.51
N ARG A 160 -10.24 -17.32 8.93
CA ARG A 160 -10.18 -16.94 10.34
C ARG A 160 -11.45 -17.33 11.08
N ASP A 161 -12.61 -17.12 10.47
CA ASP A 161 -13.90 -17.48 11.06
C ASP A 161 -14.07 -18.99 11.18
N GLY A 162 -13.56 -19.73 10.20
CA GLY A 162 -13.63 -21.21 10.21
C GLY A 162 -12.78 -21.88 11.30
N ARG A 163 -11.75 -21.21 11.79
CA ARG A 163 -10.92 -21.74 12.88
C ARG A 163 -11.49 -21.47 14.27
N GLY A 164 -12.40 -20.51 14.40
CA GLY A 164 -13.07 -20.17 15.66
C GLY A 164 -14.27 -21.06 15.99
N GLY A 165 -14.70 -21.90 15.06
CA GLY A 165 -15.90 -22.72 15.20
C GLY A 165 -15.68 -24.18 15.63
N ARG A 166 -14.46 -24.56 15.96
CA ARG A 166 -14.16 -25.92 16.44
C ARG A 166 -13.58 -25.87 17.86
N GLY A 167 -14.42 -25.51 18.79
CA GLY A 167 -14.14 -25.68 20.21
C GLY A 167 -14.93 -26.84 20.74
#